data_724e78e084ddee676ca1ed70d9f80d4e
#
_entry.id   724e78e084ddee676ca1ed70d9f80d4e
#
_cell.length_a   1.000
_cell.length_b   1.000
_cell.length_c   1.000
_cell.angle_alpha   90.00
_cell.angle_beta   90.00
_cell.angle_gamma   90.00
#
_symmetry.space_group_name_H-M   'P 1'
#
loop_
_entity.id
_entity.type
_entity.pdbx_description
1 polymer ?
#
loop_
_entity_poly.entity_id
_entity_poly.type
_entity_poly.pdbx_seq_one_letter_code
_entity_poly.pdbx_strand_id
1 'polypeptide(L)'
;MRERIQINNKPLTEEQFAKYFFETWNRLEAAAKAAGHADPTSKETKPVYFRFLTLMALHTYISEGVDAAVIECGIGGEFDSTNILVKPSVTAVTSLGIDHVAMLGDTIDKIAWHKAGVFKPDVPAFSAPQPEEALRVLHERAAERNTKLEVVSTHPELKNIKLGLAADFQKTNASVAIAAAAAYLRRLGVEDLPTPTHLPPAFRKGLEEVHLGGRCETRADTTTPNLKWHIDGGHTLESIELAARWFGSLISPSTTSSTRILIFNQQTRDASSLALKLHETLVSALGDQKPFSHAFFCTNTTYAESGFRPDLTSMNTNASDVETLSVQNALAETWRGVDETCDVRVLRTVEDAVKTAREIAGQHKDEVMVLATGSLHLVGGVVEVLEGGNA
;
A
#
# COMPACT_ATOMS: atom_id res chain seq x y z
N MET A 1 -0.53 1.98 -13.54
CA MET A 1 0.87 1.56 -13.81
C MET A 1 1.86 2.70 -13.62
N ARG A 2 1.54 3.94 -14.02
CA ARG A 2 2.42 5.12 -13.88
C ARG A 2 2.78 5.43 -12.43
N GLU A 3 1.84 5.24 -11.51
CA GLU A 3 2.01 5.47 -10.07
C GLU A 3 3.13 4.66 -9.42
N ARG A 4 3.57 3.57 -10.06
CA ARG A 4 4.66 2.72 -9.56
C ARG A 4 6.05 3.30 -9.82
N ILE A 5 6.17 4.25 -10.74
CA ILE A 5 7.42 4.93 -11.09
C ILE A 5 7.19 6.42 -10.89
N GLN A 6 7.83 6.96 -9.86
CA GLN A 6 7.65 8.36 -9.47
C GLN A 6 8.99 9.10 -9.47
N ILE A 7 8.94 10.37 -9.83
CA ILE A 7 10.07 11.30 -9.70
C ILE A 7 9.60 12.47 -8.85
N ASN A 8 10.31 12.76 -7.76
CA ASN A 8 9.93 13.81 -6.80
C ASN A 8 8.48 13.69 -6.33
N ASN A 9 8.06 12.46 -5.96
CA ASN A 9 6.72 12.10 -5.48
C ASN A 9 5.58 12.32 -6.51
N LYS A 10 5.92 12.45 -7.80
CA LYS A 10 4.92 12.56 -8.88
C LYS A 10 5.04 11.36 -9.81
N PRO A 11 3.92 10.68 -10.13
CA PRO A 11 3.90 9.66 -11.17
C PRO A 11 4.43 10.20 -12.50
N LEU A 12 5.00 9.34 -13.31
CA LEU A 12 5.36 9.70 -14.69
C LEU A 12 4.15 10.25 -15.43
N THR A 13 4.36 11.27 -16.27
CA THR A 13 3.31 11.70 -17.23
C THR A 13 3.02 10.60 -18.24
N GLU A 14 1.92 10.71 -18.97
CA GLU A 14 1.58 9.72 -20.01
C GLU A 14 2.64 9.67 -21.11
N GLU A 15 3.15 10.83 -21.51
CA GLU A 15 4.21 10.95 -22.49
C GLU A 15 5.51 10.32 -22.01
N GLN A 16 5.93 10.61 -20.76
CA GLN A 16 7.13 10.00 -20.17
C GLN A 16 6.99 8.48 -20.07
N PHE A 17 5.83 8.01 -19.63
CA PHE A 17 5.56 6.57 -19.51
C PHE A 17 5.62 5.90 -20.89
N ALA A 18 4.95 6.44 -21.90
CA ALA A 18 4.98 5.92 -23.27
C ALA A 18 6.41 5.93 -23.85
N LYS A 19 7.14 7.04 -23.69
CA LYS A 19 8.54 7.15 -24.12
C LYS A 19 9.39 6.02 -23.54
N TYR A 20 9.44 5.90 -22.23
CA TYR A 20 10.32 4.92 -21.57
C TYR A 20 9.83 3.47 -21.74
N PHE A 21 8.53 3.27 -21.89
CA PHE A 21 7.98 1.97 -22.26
C PHE A 21 8.52 1.51 -23.62
N PHE A 22 8.40 2.33 -24.66
CA PHE A 22 8.84 1.95 -26.00
C PHE A 22 10.37 1.92 -26.11
N GLU A 23 11.10 2.78 -25.44
CA GLU A 23 12.57 2.71 -25.39
C GLU A 23 13.03 1.36 -24.78
N THR A 24 12.42 0.94 -23.66
CA THR A 24 12.72 -0.34 -23.01
C THR A 24 12.32 -1.51 -23.90
N TRP A 25 11.12 -1.44 -24.49
CA TRP A 25 10.60 -2.47 -25.39
C TRP A 25 11.51 -2.67 -26.59
N ASN A 26 11.87 -1.61 -27.28
CA ASN A 26 12.74 -1.67 -28.47
C ASN A 26 14.14 -2.20 -28.17
N ARG A 27 14.69 -1.87 -26.97
CA ARG A 27 15.97 -2.44 -26.52
C ARG A 27 15.89 -3.94 -26.29
N LEU A 28 14.78 -4.42 -25.72
CA LEU A 28 14.54 -5.86 -25.53
C LEU A 28 14.39 -6.57 -26.87
N GLU A 29 13.72 -5.97 -27.86
CA GLU A 29 13.64 -6.52 -29.21
C GLU A 29 15.00 -6.61 -29.90
N ALA A 30 15.78 -5.55 -29.80
CA ALA A 30 17.15 -5.53 -30.33
C ALA A 30 18.03 -6.60 -29.67
N ALA A 31 17.91 -6.80 -28.36
CA ALA A 31 18.62 -7.85 -27.62
C ALA A 31 18.17 -9.25 -28.06
N ALA A 32 16.88 -9.48 -28.23
CA ALA A 32 16.33 -10.75 -28.72
C ALA A 32 16.82 -11.05 -30.15
N LYS A 33 16.84 -10.05 -31.03
CA LYS A 33 17.40 -10.19 -32.38
C LYS A 33 18.88 -10.56 -32.36
N ALA A 34 19.67 -9.88 -31.50
CA ALA A 34 21.10 -10.16 -31.35
C ALA A 34 21.36 -11.56 -30.78
N ALA A 35 20.44 -12.06 -29.94
CA ALA A 35 20.48 -13.42 -29.41
C ALA A 35 19.99 -14.50 -30.39
N GLY A 36 19.54 -14.12 -31.60
CA GLY A 36 19.13 -15.06 -32.65
C GLY A 36 17.71 -15.65 -32.47
N HIS A 37 16.83 -14.98 -31.72
CA HIS A 37 15.43 -15.40 -31.62
C HIS A 37 14.74 -15.32 -32.99
N ALA A 38 13.93 -16.35 -33.33
CA ALA A 38 13.27 -16.46 -34.61
C ALA A 38 12.24 -15.31 -34.82
N ASP A 39 11.54 -14.92 -33.77
CA ASP A 39 10.66 -13.74 -33.75
C ASP A 39 11.04 -12.82 -32.57
N PRO A 40 11.91 -11.83 -32.79
CA PRO A 40 12.30 -10.87 -31.76
C PRO A 40 11.16 -9.99 -31.26
N THR A 41 10.08 -9.85 -32.06
CA THR A 41 8.92 -9.00 -31.71
C THR A 41 7.93 -9.71 -30.80
N SER A 42 8.00 -11.03 -30.71
CA SER A 42 7.12 -11.83 -29.86
C SER A 42 7.14 -11.35 -28.40
N LYS A 43 5.96 -11.39 -27.77
CA LYS A 43 5.82 -11.16 -26.32
C LYS A 43 6.64 -12.13 -25.47
N GLU A 44 6.92 -13.32 -26.00
CA GLU A 44 7.71 -14.38 -25.32
C GLU A 44 9.19 -13.99 -25.16
N THR A 45 9.68 -13.05 -25.94
CA THR A 45 11.03 -12.49 -25.81
C THR A 45 11.10 -11.34 -24.77
N LYS A 46 9.98 -10.99 -24.17
CA LYS A 46 9.90 -9.94 -23.15
C LYS A 46 9.78 -10.55 -21.74
N PRO A 47 10.37 -9.93 -20.72
CA PRO A 47 10.20 -10.40 -19.36
C PRO A 47 8.75 -10.21 -18.88
N VAL A 48 8.35 -10.96 -17.84
CA VAL A 48 7.05 -10.80 -17.19
C VAL A 48 6.88 -9.37 -16.66
N TYR A 49 5.63 -8.96 -16.49
CA TYR A 49 5.18 -7.60 -16.18
C TYR A 49 6.03 -6.85 -15.14
N PHE A 50 6.22 -7.42 -13.95
CA PHE A 50 6.95 -6.71 -12.89
C PHE A 50 8.44 -6.53 -13.21
N ARG A 51 9.07 -7.53 -13.84
CA ARG A 51 10.45 -7.43 -14.30
C ARG A 51 10.62 -6.40 -15.42
N PHE A 52 9.64 -6.31 -16.32
CA PHE A 52 9.63 -5.27 -17.35
C PHE A 52 9.56 -3.88 -16.72
N LEU A 53 8.64 -3.67 -15.74
CA LEU A 53 8.56 -2.40 -15.02
C LEU A 53 9.83 -2.06 -14.24
N THR A 54 10.49 -3.04 -13.66
CA THR A 54 11.78 -2.83 -12.97
C THR A 54 12.84 -2.32 -13.94
N LEU A 55 12.96 -2.92 -15.12
CA LEU A 55 13.91 -2.46 -16.16
C LEU A 55 13.56 -1.06 -16.64
N MET A 56 12.28 -0.81 -16.90
CA MET A 56 11.78 0.50 -17.30
C MET A 56 12.04 1.57 -16.23
N ALA A 57 11.82 1.26 -14.94
CA ALA A 57 12.10 2.19 -13.83
C ALA A 57 13.58 2.58 -13.77
N LEU A 58 14.47 1.58 -13.83
CA LEU A 58 15.91 1.83 -13.81
C LEU A 58 16.37 2.65 -15.05
N HIS A 59 15.83 2.33 -16.23
CA HIS A 59 16.08 3.10 -17.43
C HIS A 59 15.59 4.54 -17.30
N THR A 60 14.37 4.73 -16.78
CA THR A 60 13.80 6.05 -16.54
C THR A 60 14.65 6.89 -15.59
N TYR A 61 15.03 6.34 -14.44
CA TYR A 61 15.81 7.08 -13.43
C TYR A 61 17.20 7.50 -13.95
N ILE A 62 17.85 6.62 -14.72
CA ILE A 62 19.13 6.95 -15.37
C ILE A 62 18.92 8.06 -16.42
N SER A 63 17.87 7.95 -17.23
CA SER A 63 17.59 8.90 -18.32
C SER A 63 17.19 10.29 -17.82
N GLU A 64 16.47 10.35 -16.68
CA GLU A 64 16.06 11.60 -16.03
C GLU A 64 17.13 12.18 -15.08
N GLY A 65 18.28 11.50 -14.91
CA GLY A 65 19.38 11.98 -14.07
C GLY A 65 19.02 12.05 -12.57
N VAL A 66 18.27 11.06 -12.07
CA VAL A 66 17.84 11.02 -10.67
C VAL A 66 19.04 10.84 -9.73
N ASP A 67 19.18 11.71 -8.74
CA ASP A 67 20.29 11.69 -7.76
C ASP A 67 20.18 10.54 -6.76
N ALA A 68 18.96 10.17 -6.37
CA ALA A 68 18.67 9.11 -5.41
C ALA A 68 17.42 8.35 -5.81
N ALA A 69 17.45 7.02 -5.74
CA ALA A 69 16.31 6.16 -5.99
C ALA A 69 15.96 5.34 -4.74
N VAL A 70 14.70 5.36 -4.35
CA VAL A 70 14.13 4.48 -3.33
C VAL A 70 13.38 3.37 -4.06
N ILE A 71 13.86 2.13 -3.91
CA ILE A 71 13.35 0.97 -4.63
C ILE A 71 12.68 0.02 -3.64
N GLU A 72 11.39 -0.21 -3.81
CA GLU A 72 10.61 -1.18 -3.04
C GLU A 72 10.51 -2.51 -3.79
N CYS A 73 10.79 -3.63 -3.10
CA CYS A 73 10.57 -4.97 -3.66
C CYS A 73 9.08 -5.23 -3.92
N GLY A 74 8.77 -5.94 -5.00
CA GLY A 74 7.42 -6.36 -5.30
C GLY A 74 6.95 -7.50 -4.39
N ILE A 75 7.71 -8.59 -4.36
CA ILE A 75 7.42 -9.77 -3.51
C ILE A 75 8.72 -10.34 -2.97
N GLY A 76 8.79 -10.52 -1.66
CA GLY A 76 9.97 -11.07 -0.99
C GLY A 76 11.16 -10.11 -1.02
N GLY A 77 12.26 -10.54 -1.60
CA GLY A 77 13.53 -9.79 -1.70
C GLY A 77 14.57 -10.60 -2.46
N GLU A 78 14.92 -11.81 -1.99
CA GLU A 78 16.01 -12.64 -2.56
C GLU A 78 15.87 -12.85 -4.07
N PHE A 79 14.67 -13.18 -4.55
CA PHE A 79 14.40 -13.46 -5.97
C PHE A 79 13.60 -12.34 -6.66
N ASP A 80 13.40 -11.21 -5.99
CA ASP A 80 12.72 -10.08 -6.58
C ASP A 80 13.55 -9.44 -7.69
N SER A 81 12.91 -8.98 -8.76
CA SER A 81 13.63 -8.37 -9.89
C SER A 81 14.36 -7.08 -9.50
N THR A 82 13.91 -6.37 -8.47
CA THR A 82 14.59 -5.18 -7.95
C THR A 82 15.91 -5.52 -7.25
N ASN A 83 16.10 -6.79 -6.86
CA ASN A 83 17.32 -7.25 -6.18
C ASN A 83 18.54 -7.41 -7.12
N ILE A 84 18.40 -7.00 -8.39
CA ILE A 84 19.51 -6.87 -9.34
C ILE A 84 20.55 -5.84 -8.87
N LEU A 85 20.20 -4.94 -7.97
CA LEU A 85 21.10 -3.92 -7.42
C LEU A 85 22.23 -4.60 -6.62
N VAL A 86 23.44 -4.48 -7.14
CA VAL A 86 24.63 -5.14 -6.57
C VAL A 86 25.11 -4.45 -5.29
N LYS A 87 25.13 -3.12 -5.28
CA LYS A 87 25.65 -2.32 -4.17
C LYS A 87 24.77 -1.08 -3.91
N PRO A 88 23.55 -1.28 -3.38
CA PRO A 88 22.73 -0.14 -2.96
C PRO A 88 23.45 0.62 -1.83
N SER A 89 23.04 1.87 -1.59
CA SER A 89 23.65 2.68 -0.53
C SER A 89 23.24 2.23 0.86
N VAL A 90 22.01 1.68 0.97
CA VAL A 90 21.40 1.20 2.21
C VAL A 90 20.33 0.16 1.87
N THR A 91 20.08 -0.75 2.77
CA THR A 91 18.98 -1.72 2.69
C THR A 91 18.14 -1.67 3.97
N ALA A 92 16.84 -1.89 3.85
CA ALA A 92 15.94 -1.87 4.99
C ALA A 92 14.81 -2.92 4.85
N VAL A 93 14.40 -3.48 5.98
CA VAL A 93 13.25 -4.38 6.12
C VAL A 93 12.29 -3.77 7.14
N THR A 94 11.08 -3.45 6.71
CA THR A 94 10.00 -2.96 7.59
C THR A 94 9.36 -4.11 8.36
N SER A 95 8.33 -3.86 9.16
CA SER A 95 7.63 -4.90 9.92
C SER A 95 7.15 -6.02 9.02
N LEU A 96 7.41 -7.27 9.42
CA LEU A 96 7.05 -8.47 8.68
C LEU A 96 5.66 -8.98 9.12
N GLY A 97 4.94 -9.55 8.19
CA GLY A 97 3.68 -10.27 8.39
C GLY A 97 3.58 -11.45 7.43
N ILE A 98 2.61 -12.32 7.66
CA ILE A 98 2.36 -13.48 6.79
C ILE A 98 1.60 -13.03 5.55
N ASP A 99 2.26 -13.04 4.42
CA ASP A 99 1.67 -12.74 3.10
C ASP A 99 2.40 -13.48 1.98
N HIS A 100 1.77 -13.58 0.81
CA HIS A 100 2.34 -14.27 -0.37
C HIS A 100 2.79 -15.71 -0.08
N VAL A 101 2.02 -16.43 0.74
CA VAL A 101 2.36 -17.76 1.29
C VAL A 101 2.78 -18.76 0.21
N ALA A 102 2.11 -18.75 -0.94
CA ALA A 102 2.44 -19.64 -2.06
C ALA A 102 3.86 -19.46 -2.62
N MET A 103 4.47 -18.27 -2.42
CA MET A 103 5.78 -17.91 -2.96
C MET A 103 6.85 -17.80 -1.88
N LEU A 104 6.49 -17.31 -0.70
CA LEU A 104 7.44 -17.00 0.37
C LEU A 104 7.41 -18.00 1.52
N GLY A 105 6.42 -18.91 1.53
CA GLY A 105 6.20 -19.85 2.63
C GLY A 105 5.19 -19.32 3.64
N ASP A 106 4.78 -20.17 4.54
CA ASP A 106 3.65 -20.04 5.46
C ASP A 106 4.07 -19.66 6.88
N THR A 107 5.36 -19.42 7.10
CA THR A 107 5.92 -19.07 8.41
C THR A 107 6.76 -17.79 8.34
N ILE A 108 6.84 -17.06 9.47
CA ILE A 108 7.50 -15.77 9.51
C ILE A 108 9.01 -15.84 9.26
N ASP A 109 9.66 -16.94 9.63
CA ASP A 109 11.08 -17.21 9.39
C ASP A 109 11.37 -17.38 7.89
N LYS A 110 10.53 -18.12 7.15
CA LYS A 110 10.64 -18.26 5.69
C LYS A 110 10.49 -16.91 4.98
N ILE A 111 9.49 -16.12 5.39
CA ILE A 111 9.27 -14.78 4.87
C ILE A 111 10.45 -13.86 5.18
N ALA A 112 10.98 -13.92 6.40
CA ALA A 112 12.17 -13.17 6.80
C ALA A 112 13.37 -13.52 5.95
N TRP A 113 13.57 -14.82 5.65
CA TRP A 113 14.66 -15.28 4.79
C TRP A 113 14.62 -14.64 3.39
N HIS A 114 13.43 -14.65 2.76
CA HIS A 114 13.24 -14.04 1.44
C HIS A 114 13.48 -12.52 1.48
N LYS A 115 12.93 -11.83 2.49
CA LYS A 115 13.04 -10.37 2.59
C LYS A 115 14.44 -9.90 2.93
N ALA A 116 15.18 -10.68 3.75
CA ALA A 116 16.61 -10.42 4.03
C ALA A 116 17.53 -10.59 2.81
N GLY A 117 17.03 -11.14 1.72
CA GLY A 117 17.77 -11.25 0.46
C GLY A 117 18.22 -9.93 -0.15
N VAL A 118 17.64 -8.81 0.31
CA VAL A 118 18.07 -7.47 -0.10
C VAL A 118 19.40 -7.05 0.55
N PHE A 119 19.84 -7.71 1.61
CA PHE A 119 21.11 -7.39 2.27
C PHE A 119 22.27 -7.64 1.33
N LYS A 120 23.29 -6.76 1.35
CA LYS A 120 24.44 -6.80 0.46
C LYS A 120 25.72 -6.62 1.26
N PRO A 121 26.84 -7.20 0.81
CA PRO A 121 28.11 -7.05 1.48
C PRO A 121 28.51 -5.57 1.67
N ASP A 122 28.94 -5.25 2.88
CA ASP A 122 29.42 -3.91 3.26
C ASP A 122 28.39 -2.78 3.07
N VAL A 123 27.09 -3.14 2.97
CA VAL A 123 25.99 -2.15 2.87
C VAL A 123 25.24 -2.11 4.18
N PRO A 124 25.03 -0.94 4.81
CA PRO A 124 24.23 -0.81 6.02
C PRO A 124 22.83 -1.45 5.83
N ALA A 125 22.45 -2.28 6.79
CA ALA A 125 21.16 -2.97 6.79
C ALA A 125 20.36 -2.59 8.05
N PHE A 126 19.11 -2.17 7.86
CA PHE A 126 18.20 -1.79 8.92
C PHE A 126 16.97 -2.69 8.95
N SER A 127 16.42 -2.91 10.14
CA SER A 127 15.12 -3.57 10.30
C SER A 127 14.27 -2.83 11.33
N ALA A 128 12.96 -2.80 11.10
CA ALA A 128 12.00 -2.55 12.18
C ALA A 128 12.12 -3.65 13.25
N PRO A 129 11.59 -3.46 14.48
CA PRO A 129 11.41 -4.55 15.44
C PRO A 129 10.59 -5.69 14.80
N GLN A 130 10.98 -6.92 15.06
CA GLN A 130 10.39 -8.13 14.47
C GLN A 130 10.08 -9.16 15.56
N PRO A 131 9.18 -10.14 15.28
CA PRO A 131 9.10 -11.36 16.07
C PRO A 131 10.46 -12.07 16.18
N GLU A 132 10.70 -12.79 17.28
CA GLU A 132 12.01 -13.39 17.60
C GLU A 132 12.50 -14.32 16.49
N GLU A 133 11.62 -15.16 15.96
CA GLU A 133 11.97 -16.11 14.88
C GLU A 133 12.41 -15.38 13.60
N ALA A 134 11.71 -14.29 13.24
CA ALA A 134 12.07 -13.49 12.09
C ALA A 134 13.41 -12.76 12.32
N LEU A 135 13.57 -12.17 13.51
CA LEU A 135 14.79 -11.44 13.85
C LEU A 135 16.04 -12.32 13.82
N ARG A 136 15.92 -13.55 14.33
CA ARG A 136 17.01 -14.55 14.25
C ARG A 136 17.44 -14.76 12.81
N VAL A 137 16.48 -15.00 11.89
CA VAL A 137 16.77 -15.23 10.47
C VAL A 137 17.38 -13.98 9.82
N LEU A 138 16.88 -12.77 10.13
CA LEU A 138 17.47 -11.53 9.61
C LEU A 138 18.95 -11.41 10.02
N HIS A 139 19.31 -11.73 11.27
CA HIS A 139 20.70 -11.70 11.74
C HIS A 139 21.56 -12.76 11.05
N GLU A 140 21.06 -13.99 10.88
CA GLU A 140 21.75 -15.07 10.14
C GLU A 140 22.04 -14.63 8.71
N ARG A 141 21.04 -14.08 7.99
CA ARG A 141 21.19 -13.60 6.63
C ARG A 141 22.13 -12.40 6.52
N ALA A 142 22.11 -11.49 7.49
CA ALA A 142 23.08 -10.39 7.53
C ALA A 142 24.53 -10.89 7.69
N ALA A 143 24.74 -11.87 8.57
CA ALA A 143 26.04 -12.51 8.74
C ALA A 143 26.51 -13.24 7.46
N GLU A 144 25.64 -14.01 6.79
CA GLU A 144 25.93 -14.66 5.51
C GLU A 144 26.33 -13.66 4.42
N ARG A 145 25.73 -12.47 4.43
CA ARG A 145 26.01 -11.40 3.47
C ARG A 145 27.13 -10.46 3.91
N ASN A 146 27.83 -10.77 4.99
CA ASN A 146 28.90 -9.93 5.57
C ASN A 146 28.46 -8.48 5.74
N THR A 147 27.28 -8.27 6.33
CA THR A 147 26.80 -6.94 6.68
C THR A 147 26.30 -6.89 8.13
N LYS A 148 26.26 -5.69 8.71
CA LYS A 148 25.75 -5.45 10.05
C LYS A 148 24.29 -5.02 9.98
N LEU A 149 23.41 -5.83 10.59
CA LEU A 149 22.01 -5.47 10.78
C LEU A 149 21.85 -4.61 12.05
N GLU A 150 21.13 -3.50 11.90
CA GLU A 150 20.68 -2.66 13.02
C GLU A 150 19.15 -2.74 13.12
N VAL A 151 18.65 -3.11 14.30
CA VAL A 151 17.21 -3.08 14.61
C VAL A 151 16.87 -1.70 15.15
N VAL A 152 16.03 -0.98 14.41
CA VAL A 152 15.73 0.42 14.67
C VAL A 152 14.56 0.55 15.64
N SER A 153 14.81 1.11 16.83
CA SER A 153 13.75 1.49 17.77
C SER A 153 13.03 2.77 17.31
N THR A 154 11.81 2.97 17.81
CA THR A 154 11.06 4.20 17.53
C THR A 154 11.85 5.43 17.98
N HIS A 155 12.07 6.37 17.05
CA HIS A 155 12.83 7.59 17.33
C HIS A 155 12.07 8.46 18.33
N PRO A 156 12.70 8.89 19.45
CA PRO A 156 12.02 9.59 20.55
C PRO A 156 11.31 10.88 20.14
N GLU A 157 11.88 11.64 19.19
CA GLU A 157 11.30 12.90 18.71
C GLU A 157 9.96 12.71 17.97
N LEU A 158 9.64 11.51 17.49
CA LEU A 158 8.36 11.22 16.82
C LEU A 158 7.13 11.35 17.74
N LYS A 159 7.34 11.44 19.06
CA LYS A 159 6.26 11.74 20.03
C LYS A 159 5.67 13.14 19.81
N ASN A 160 6.50 14.08 19.31
CA ASN A 160 6.17 15.48 19.18
C ASN A 160 5.93 15.90 17.72
N ILE A 161 5.88 14.93 16.80
CA ILE A 161 5.70 15.19 15.36
C ILE A 161 4.36 14.63 14.93
N LYS A 162 3.56 15.46 14.27
CA LYS A 162 2.39 15.01 13.56
C LYS A 162 2.83 14.49 12.20
N LEU A 163 2.96 13.17 12.08
CA LEU A 163 3.30 12.53 10.80
C LEU A 163 2.25 12.81 9.73
N GLY A 164 2.67 13.01 8.50
CA GLY A 164 1.77 13.07 7.35
C GLY A 164 1.00 11.75 7.12
N LEU A 165 1.59 10.62 7.53
CA LEU A 165 0.94 9.30 7.57
C LEU A 165 0.40 9.06 8.99
N ALA A 166 -0.90 9.06 9.17
CA ALA A 166 -1.60 9.36 10.42
C ALA A 166 -1.73 8.21 11.45
N ALA A 167 -1.16 7.02 11.25
CA ALA A 167 -1.33 5.91 12.19
C ALA A 167 -0.11 5.72 13.10
N ASP A 168 -0.32 5.23 14.33
CA ASP A 168 0.78 5.05 15.31
C ASP A 168 1.88 4.10 14.82
N PHE A 169 1.53 3.03 14.09
CA PHE A 169 2.52 2.12 13.52
C PHE A 169 3.43 2.81 12.47
N GLN A 170 3.00 3.93 11.90
CA GLN A 170 3.84 4.71 11.00
C GLN A 170 5.05 5.33 11.69
N LYS A 171 5.04 5.46 13.02
CA LYS A 171 6.23 5.89 13.78
C LYS A 171 7.37 4.87 13.67
N THR A 172 7.03 3.58 13.60
CA THR A 172 8.02 2.51 13.35
C THR A 172 8.60 2.63 11.94
N ASN A 173 7.75 2.79 10.93
CA ASN A 173 8.19 2.98 9.55
C ASN A 173 9.02 4.26 9.38
N ALA A 174 8.59 5.37 9.99
CA ALA A 174 9.33 6.64 10.01
C ALA A 174 10.71 6.48 10.63
N SER A 175 10.85 5.69 11.70
CA SER A 175 12.14 5.45 12.35
C SER A 175 13.11 4.70 11.44
N VAL A 176 12.63 3.68 10.72
CA VAL A 176 13.43 2.98 9.70
C VAL A 176 13.82 3.92 8.56
N ALA A 177 12.89 4.75 8.11
CA ALA A 177 13.16 5.75 7.07
C ALA A 177 14.20 6.78 7.51
N ILE A 178 14.14 7.26 8.77
CA ILE A 178 15.14 8.15 9.37
C ILE A 178 16.52 7.49 9.34
N ALA A 179 16.63 6.24 9.82
CA ALA A 179 17.90 5.52 9.87
C ALA A 179 18.48 5.29 8.46
N ALA A 180 17.66 4.86 7.52
CA ALA A 180 18.07 4.63 6.14
C ALA A 180 18.51 5.92 5.45
N ALA A 181 17.74 7.00 5.57
CA ALA A 181 18.08 8.30 5.01
C ALA A 181 19.35 8.88 5.62
N ALA A 182 19.53 8.77 6.94
CA ALA A 182 20.75 9.21 7.64
C ALA A 182 21.99 8.44 7.15
N ALA A 183 21.87 7.12 6.96
CA ALA A 183 22.97 6.31 6.42
C ALA A 183 23.33 6.71 4.98
N TYR A 184 22.33 6.99 4.13
CA TYR A 184 22.54 7.48 2.78
C TYR A 184 23.22 8.86 2.77
N LEU A 185 22.69 9.83 3.51
CA LEU A 185 23.19 11.20 3.56
C LEU A 185 24.61 11.29 4.15
N ARG A 186 24.92 10.43 5.13
CA ARG A 186 26.29 10.31 5.68
C ARG A 186 27.30 9.95 4.59
N ARG A 187 26.95 9.08 3.64
CA ARG A 187 27.83 8.74 2.50
C ARG A 187 28.04 9.92 1.55
N LEU A 188 27.11 10.86 1.53
CA LEU A 188 27.23 12.11 0.75
C LEU A 188 27.96 13.23 1.50
N GLY A 189 28.42 12.98 2.74
CA GLY A 189 29.14 13.96 3.55
C GLY A 189 28.25 14.99 4.24
N VAL A 190 26.94 14.71 4.38
CA VAL A 190 26.04 15.59 5.14
C VAL A 190 26.36 15.44 6.64
N GLU A 191 26.56 16.55 7.34
CA GLU A 191 26.95 16.59 8.75
C GLU A 191 25.75 16.64 9.71
N ASP A 192 24.70 17.42 9.36
CA ASP A 192 23.49 17.54 10.20
C ASP A 192 22.59 16.33 10.02
N LEU A 193 22.85 15.29 10.81
CA LEU A 193 22.17 14.01 10.77
C LEU A 193 21.39 13.73 12.06
N PRO A 194 20.32 12.91 12.01
CA PRO A 194 19.58 12.50 13.19
C PRO A 194 20.46 11.85 14.27
N THR A 195 20.15 12.19 15.53
CA THR A 195 20.67 11.54 16.74
C THR A 195 19.47 11.20 17.64
N PRO A 196 19.61 10.37 18.66
CA PRO A 196 18.49 10.01 19.53
C PRO A 196 17.75 11.20 20.17
N THR A 197 18.42 12.36 20.29
CA THR A 197 17.87 13.59 20.91
C THR A 197 17.70 14.74 19.94
N HIS A 198 18.01 14.55 18.67
CA HIS A 198 17.94 15.59 17.64
C HIS A 198 17.43 15.02 16.33
N LEU A 199 16.39 15.64 15.78
CA LEU A 199 15.92 15.38 14.44
C LEU A 199 16.03 16.67 13.59
N PRO A 200 16.91 16.70 12.59
CA PRO A 200 17.13 17.89 11.78
C PRO A 200 15.83 18.40 11.13
N PRO A 201 15.70 19.73 10.91
CA PRO A 201 14.46 20.32 10.34
C PRO A 201 14.05 19.70 9.01
N ALA A 202 15.00 19.31 8.15
CA ALA A 202 14.68 18.67 6.87
C ALA A 202 14.01 17.30 7.04
N PHE A 203 14.44 16.50 8.02
CA PHE A 203 13.82 15.22 8.35
C PHE A 203 12.42 15.44 8.94
N ARG A 204 12.27 16.39 9.88
CA ARG A 204 10.98 16.73 10.44
C ARG A 204 10.00 17.13 9.36
N LYS A 205 10.39 18.06 8.48
CA LYS A 205 9.58 18.52 7.35
C LYS A 205 9.16 17.37 6.44
N GLY A 206 10.07 16.50 6.04
CA GLY A 206 9.78 15.35 5.19
C GLY A 206 8.77 14.39 5.83
N LEU A 207 8.84 14.17 7.15
CA LEU A 207 7.93 13.31 7.90
C LEU A 207 6.53 13.94 8.09
N GLU A 208 6.45 15.26 8.21
CA GLU A 208 5.18 16.00 8.34
C GLU A 208 4.46 16.14 7.00
N GLU A 209 5.22 16.31 5.90
CA GLU A 209 4.68 16.56 4.56
C GLU A 209 4.49 15.27 3.73
N VAL A 210 5.02 14.12 4.16
CA VAL A 210 4.87 12.87 3.42
C VAL A 210 3.41 12.52 3.25
N HIS A 211 3.02 12.19 2.02
CA HIS A 211 1.70 11.73 1.66
C HIS A 211 1.79 10.46 0.83
N LEU A 212 0.97 9.47 1.15
CA LEU A 212 0.82 8.24 0.37
C LEU A 212 -0.65 7.85 0.36
N GLY A 213 -1.28 7.98 -0.79
CA GLY A 213 -2.69 7.68 -0.96
C GLY A 213 -3.06 6.26 -0.52
N GLY A 214 -4.17 6.14 0.19
CA GLY A 214 -4.69 4.86 0.65
C GLY A 214 -3.91 4.21 1.81
N ARG A 215 -3.19 4.99 2.61
CA ARG A 215 -2.53 4.55 3.84
C ARG A 215 -2.98 5.39 5.02
N CYS A 216 -4.01 4.91 5.74
CA CYS A 216 -4.62 5.63 6.87
C CYS A 216 -4.93 7.08 6.53
N GLU A 217 -5.45 7.30 5.36
CA GLU A 217 -5.71 8.62 4.79
C GLU A 217 -7.10 9.14 5.19
N THR A 218 -7.19 10.41 5.58
CA THR A 218 -8.47 11.09 5.81
C THR A 218 -8.65 12.22 4.82
N ARG A 219 -9.79 12.22 4.11
CA ARG A 219 -10.19 13.29 3.17
C ARG A 219 -11.58 13.80 3.50
N ALA A 220 -11.79 15.11 3.40
CA ALA A 220 -13.14 15.68 3.31
C ALA A 220 -13.70 15.47 1.91
N ASP A 221 -15.01 15.17 1.80
CA ASP A 221 -15.65 15.10 0.49
C ASP A 221 -15.79 16.51 -0.09
N THR A 222 -15.52 16.64 -1.40
CA THR A 222 -15.53 17.94 -2.09
C THR A 222 -16.94 18.45 -2.39
N THR A 223 -17.94 17.57 -2.40
CA THR A 223 -19.33 17.87 -2.78
C THR A 223 -20.29 17.81 -1.59
N THR A 224 -19.95 17.08 -0.54
CA THR A 224 -20.81 16.82 0.63
C THR A 224 -20.06 17.19 1.91
N PRO A 225 -20.27 18.42 2.44
CA PRO A 225 -19.40 19.01 3.48
C PRO A 225 -19.32 18.24 4.81
N ASN A 226 -20.35 17.48 5.16
CA ASN A 226 -20.41 16.67 6.38
C ASN A 226 -19.88 15.24 6.19
N LEU A 227 -19.35 14.90 5.00
CA LEU A 227 -18.83 13.57 4.69
C LEU A 227 -17.30 13.55 4.76
N LYS A 228 -16.76 12.58 5.52
CA LYS A 228 -15.32 12.32 5.60
C LYS A 228 -15.00 10.90 5.18
N TRP A 229 -14.03 10.77 4.32
CA TRP A 229 -13.48 9.52 3.81
C TRP A 229 -12.25 9.11 4.62
N HIS A 230 -12.23 7.89 5.10
CA HIS A 230 -11.10 7.25 5.75
C HIS A 230 -10.71 6.07 4.90
N ILE A 231 -9.50 6.10 4.35
CA ILE A 231 -9.08 5.21 3.26
C ILE A 231 -7.81 4.47 3.65
N ASP A 232 -7.86 3.13 3.66
CA ASP A 232 -6.68 2.30 3.92
C ASP A 232 -6.70 1.01 3.09
N GLY A 233 -5.59 0.69 2.45
CA GLY A 233 -5.42 -0.49 1.59
C GLY A 233 -5.08 -1.79 2.32
N GLY A 234 -5.43 -1.91 3.60
CA GLY A 234 -5.28 -3.15 4.37
C GLY A 234 -5.92 -4.34 3.69
N HIS A 235 -5.22 -5.49 3.65
CA HIS A 235 -5.64 -6.67 2.88
C HIS A 235 -5.09 -7.99 3.44
N THR A 236 -4.44 -7.97 4.61
CA THR A 236 -4.09 -9.12 5.45
C THR A 236 -4.75 -8.97 6.81
N LEU A 237 -4.83 -10.03 7.61
CA LEU A 237 -5.43 -9.96 8.94
C LEU A 237 -4.78 -8.88 9.79
N GLU A 238 -3.45 -8.79 9.77
CA GLU A 238 -2.68 -7.80 10.53
C GLU A 238 -2.95 -6.37 10.03
N SER A 239 -2.94 -6.15 8.72
CA SER A 239 -3.15 -4.81 8.16
C SER A 239 -4.60 -4.33 8.31
N ILE A 240 -5.59 -5.22 8.23
CA ILE A 240 -6.99 -4.92 8.53
C ILE A 240 -7.18 -4.56 10.01
N GLU A 241 -6.51 -5.27 10.92
CA GLU A 241 -6.52 -4.92 12.35
C GLU A 241 -5.96 -3.51 12.59
N LEU A 242 -4.84 -3.18 11.94
CA LEU A 242 -4.23 -1.85 12.04
C LEU A 242 -5.15 -0.75 11.49
N ALA A 243 -5.77 -0.97 10.32
CA ALA A 243 -6.73 -0.06 9.72
C ALA A 243 -7.97 0.15 10.62
N ALA A 244 -8.49 -0.93 11.22
CA ALA A 244 -9.60 -0.87 12.16
C ALA A 244 -9.24 -0.07 13.44
N ARG A 245 -8.10 -0.33 14.04
CA ARG A 245 -7.60 0.42 15.21
C ARG A 245 -7.42 1.89 14.90
N TRP A 246 -6.84 2.21 13.74
CA TRP A 246 -6.70 3.58 13.28
C TRP A 246 -8.07 4.25 13.13
N PHE A 247 -9.01 3.65 12.39
CA PHE A 247 -10.35 4.21 12.22
C PHE A 247 -11.07 4.38 13.57
N GLY A 248 -11.00 3.37 14.43
CA GLY A 248 -11.55 3.44 15.79
C GLY A 248 -10.98 4.60 16.62
N SER A 249 -9.70 4.92 16.46
CA SER A 249 -9.04 6.04 17.16
C SER A 249 -9.53 7.43 16.73
N LEU A 250 -10.16 7.54 15.56
CA LEU A 250 -10.75 8.77 15.05
C LEU A 250 -12.16 9.04 15.60
N ILE A 251 -12.80 8.00 16.17
CA ILE A 251 -14.14 8.08 16.76
C ILE A 251 -14.00 8.55 18.20
N SER A 252 -14.43 9.77 18.46
CA SER A 252 -14.42 10.39 19.79
C SER A 252 -15.82 10.39 20.42
N PRO A 253 -15.95 10.66 21.73
CA PRO A 253 -17.27 10.83 22.37
C PRO A 253 -18.16 11.88 21.70
N SER A 254 -17.57 12.89 21.05
CA SER A 254 -18.30 13.90 20.29
C SER A 254 -18.77 13.42 18.92
N THR A 255 -18.21 12.33 18.41
CA THR A 255 -18.58 11.71 17.12
C THR A 255 -19.25 10.35 17.27
N THR A 256 -19.61 9.94 18.49
CA THR A 256 -20.31 8.66 18.75
C THR A 256 -21.69 8.58 18.09
N SER A 257 -22.36 9.72 17.84
CA SER A 257 -23.63 9.80 17.09
C SER A 257 -23.45 9.84 15.57
N SER A 258 -22.21 9.88 15.07
CA SER A 258 -21.92 9.95 13.62
C SER A 258 -22.40 8.69 12.90
N THR A 259 -23.05 8.86 11.77
CA THR A 259 -23.34 7.77 10.84
C THR A 259 -22.04 7.22 10.29
N ARG A 260 -21.83 5.92 10.41
CA ARG A 260 -20.60 5.25 9.96
C ARG A 260 -20.92 4.28 8.84
N ILE A 261 -20.19 4.38 7.73
CA ILE A 261 -20.38 3.57 6.53
C ILE A 261 -19.09 2.79 6.26
N LEU A 262 -19.21 1.51 5.99
CA LEU A 262 -18.13 0.66 5.49
C LEU A 262 -18.26 0.50 3.97
N ILE A 263 -17.17 0.69 3.23
CA ILE A 263 -17.00 0.21 1.85
C ILE A 263 -15.88 -0.80 1.85
N PHE A 264 -16.19 -2.04 1.49
CA PHE A 264 -15.22 -3.14 1.59
C PHE A 264 -15.25 -4.07 0.39
N ASN A 265 -14.07 -4.48 -0.06
CA ASN A 265 -13.92 -5.56 -1.04
C ASN A 265 -12.56 -6.23 -0.93
N GLN A 266 -12.55 -7.55 -1.09
CA GLN A 266 -11.34 -8.36 -1.27
C GLN A 266 -11.67 -9.57 -2.15
N GLN A 267 -10.98 -9.72 -3.29
CA GLN A 267 -11.30 -10.76 -4.28
C GLN A 267 -10.28 -11.91 -4.35
N THR A 268 -9.09 -11.74 -3.80
CA THR A 268 -7.99 -12.69 -3.98
C THR A 268 -7.59 -13.43 -2.70
N ARG A 269 -8.23 -13.10 -1.56
CA ARG A 269 -7.98 -13.69 -0.25
C ARG A 269 -9.29 -14.11 0.41
N ASP A 270 -9.23 -14.69 1.59
CA ASP A 270 -10.43 -14.96 2.39
C ASP A 270 -11.07 -13.65 2.85
N ALA A 271 -12.00 -13.16 2.02
CA ALA A 271 -12.67 -11.89 2.21
C ALA A 271 -13.53 -11.88 3.50
N SER A 272 -14.18 -13.02 3.80
CA SER A 272 -15.03 -13.15 4.99
C SER A 272 -14.23 -13.07 6.27
N SER A 273 -13.11 -13.78 6.37
CA SER A 273 -12.21 -13.70 7.54
C SER A 273 -11.67 -12.29 7.76
N LEU A 274 -11.34 -11.55 6.69
CA LEU A 274 -10.89 -10.17 6.79
C LEU A 274 -11.99 -9.22 7.27
N ALA A 275 -13.23 -9.38 6.77
CA ALA A 275 -14.38 -8.59 7.20
C ALA A 275 -14.73 -8.85 8.67
N LEU A 276 -14.70 -10.12 9.12
CA LEU A 276 -14.88 -10.50 10.52
C LEU A 276 -13.81 -9.90 11.42
N LYS A 277 -12.54 -9.96 11.01
CA LYS A 277 -11.42 -9.36 11.76
C LYS A 277 -11.58 -7.86 11.93
N LEU A 278 -12.03 -7.17 10.87
CA LEU A 278 -12.36 -5.74 10.92
C LEU A 278 -13.44 -5.45 11.97
N HIS A 279 -14.55 -6.20 11.91
CA HIS A 279 -15.67 -6.05 12.83
C HIS A 279 -15.25 -6.29 14.28
N GLU A 280 -14.62 -7.44 14.57
CA GLU A 280 -14.14 -7.81 15.91
C GLU A 280 -13.21 -6.76 16.51
N THR A 281 -12.28 -6.25 15.69
CA THR A 281 -11.31 -5.23 16.14
C THR A 281 -12.01 -3.92 16.49
N LEU A 282 -12.98 -3.48 15.68
CA LEU A 282 -13.73 -2.25 15.96
C LEU A 282 -14.66 -2.41 17.17
N VAL A 283 -15.36 -3.53 17.30
CA VAL A 283 -16.16 -3.85 18.47
C VAL A 283 -15.32 -3.77 19.75
N SER A 284 -14.15 -4.39 19.74
CA SER A 284 -13.22 -4.34 20.88
C SER A 284 -12.70 -2.93 21.17
N ALA A 285 -12.39 -2.15 20.14
CA ALA A 285 -11.82 -0.81 20.28
C ALA A 285 -12.87 0.22 20.75
N LEU A 286 -14.09 0.11 20.29
CA LEU A 286 -15.17 1.07 20.55
C LEU A 286 -16.06 0.70 21.74
N GLY A 287 -16.08 -0.59 22.14
CA GLY A 287 -17.07 -1.11 23.07
C GLY A 287 -18.49 -1.09 22.51
N ASP A 288 -18.64 -0.97 21.19
CA ASP A 288 -19.90 -0.88 20.45
C ASP A 288 -20.05 -2.09 19.54
N GLN A 289 -21.11 -2.88 19.70
CA GLN A 289 -21.38 -4.07 18.89
C GLN A 289 -21.79 -3.72 17.44
N LYS A 290 -22.09 -2.46 17.17
CA LYS A 290 -22.57 -1.94 15.88
C LYS A 290 -21.64 -0.87 15.34
N PRO A 291 -20.44 -1.24 14.90
CA PRO A 291 -19.43 -0.28 14.48
C PRO A 291 -19.84 0.54 13.25
N PHE A 292 -20.75 0.00 12.42
CA PHE A 292 -21.26 0.67 11.22
C PHE A 292 -22.79 0.61 11.16
N SER A 293 -23.41 1.70 10.70
CA SER A 293 -24.85 1.73 10.37
C SER A 293 -25.12 1.19 8.96
N HIS A 294 -24.14 1.29 8.06
CA HIS A 294 -24.23 0.82 6.68
C HIS A 294 -22.96 0.09 6.27
N ALA A 295 -23.09 -0.98 5.50
CA ALA A 295 -21.97 -1.72 4.93
C ALA A 295 -22.19 -1.99 3.44
N PHE A 296 -21.28 -1.51 2.59
CA PHE A 296 -21.35 -1.67 1.15
C PHE A 296 -20.25 -2.60 0.68
N PHE A 297 -20.63 -3.66 0.01
CA PHE A 297 -19.73 -4.61 -0.62
C PHE A 297 -19.82 -4.43 -2.13
N CYS A 298 -18.76 -3.90 -2.75
CA CYS A 298 -18.71 -3.62 -4.18
C CYS A 298 -17.55 -4.36 -4.86
N THR A 299 -17.57 -4.46 -6.18
CA THR A 299 -16.42 -4.96 -6.93
C THR A 299 -15.30 -3.91 -7.00
N ASN A 300 -14.17 -4.27 -7.63
CA ASN A 300 -13.10 -3.31 -7.94
C ASN A 300 -13.35 -2.55 -9.25
N THR A 301 -14.50 -2.74 -9.91
CA THR A 301 -14.88 -1.97 -11.10
C THR A 301 -15.17 -0.54 -10.69
N THR A 302 -14.40 0.41 -11.23
CA THR A 302 -14.47 1.81 -10.80
C THR A 302 -15.76 2.46 -11.26
N TYR A 303 -16.12 2.39 -12.54
CA TYR A 303 -17.27 3.04 -13.14
C TYR A 303 -18.21 2.02 -13.82
N ALA A 304 -19.52 2.29 -13.83
CA ALA A 304 -20.52 1.46 -14.50
C ALA A 304 -20.41 1.57 -16.02
N GLU A 305 -20.19 2.75 -16.54
CA GLU A 305 -19.91 3.01 -17.94
C GLU A 305 -18.42 3.32 -18.07
N SER A 306 -17.62 2.29 -18.31
CA SER A 306 -16.23 2.46 -18.69
C SER A 306 -16.16 2.97 -20.12
N GLY A 307 -16.09 4.29 -20.32
CA GLY A 307 -15.38 4.80 -21.48
C GLY A 307 -14.01 4.13 -21.54
N PHE A 308 -13.37 4.12 -22.71
CA PHE A 308 -12.07 3.48 -22.90
C PHE A 308 -11.01 4.09 -21.94
N ARG A 309 -10.94 3.55 -20.70
CA ARG A 309 -9.91 3.85 -19.70
C ARG A 309 -9.24 2.52 -19.30
N PRO A 310 -8.31 2.02 -20.12
CA PRO A 310 -7.64 0.73 -19.89
C PRO A 310 -6.87 0.70 -18.56
N ASP A 311 -6.51 1.85 -17.99
CA ASP A 311 -5.77 1.98 -16.72
C ASP A 311 -6.60 1.55 -15.50
N LEU A 312 -7.93 1.52 -15.61
CA LEU A 312 -8.86 1.17 -14.52
C LEU A 312 -9.28 -0.30 -14.54
N THR A 313 -8.76 -1.10 -15.47
CA THR A 313 -9.12 -2.51 -15.57
C THR A 313 -8.27 -3.34 -14.62
N SER A 314 -8.88 -3.96 -13.61
CA SER A 314 -8.19 -4.92 -12.74
C SER A 314 -7.94 -6.23 -13.47
N MET A 315 -6.68 -6.54 -13.76
CA MET A 315 -6.26 -7.78 -14.45
C MET A 315 -6.33 -9.05 -13.58
N ASN A 316 -6.57 -8.90 -12.27
CA ASN A 316 -6.48 -9.99 -11.28
C ASN A 316 -7.86 -10.49 -10.82
N THR A 317 -8.93 -10.17 -11.54
CA THR A 317 -10.28 -10.57 -11.18
C THR A 317 -10.81 -11.65 -12.13
N ASN A 318 -11.45 -12.68 -11.58
CA ASN A 318 -12.20 -13.63 -12.39
C ASN A 318 -13.47 -12.93 -12.91
N ALA A 319 -13.62 -12.85 -14.23
CA ALA A 319 -14.74 -12.16 -14.86
C ALA A 319 -16.11 -12.71 -14.40
N SER A 320 -16.23 -14.04 -14.21
CA SER A 320 -17.46 -14.67 -13.74
C SER A 320 -17.84 -14.24 -12.31
N ASP A 321 -16.88 -14.07 -11.43
CA ASP A 321 -17.13 -13.65 -10.02
C ASP A 321 -17.57 -12.18 -9.96
N VAL A 322 -17.09 -11.35 -10.88
CA VAL A 322 -17.51 -9.95 -11.01
C VAL A 322 -18.94 -9.86 -11.56
N GLU A 323 -19.30 -10.69 -12.54
CA GLU A 323 -20.65 -10.72 -13.10
C GLU A 323 -21.69 -11.19 -12.08
N THR A 324 -21.38 -12.23 -11.34
CA THR A 324 -22.31 -12.86 -10.37
C THR A 324 -22.30 -12.18 -9.00
N LEU A 325 -21.34 -11.31 -8.71
CA LEU A 325 -21.15 -10.67 -7.40
C LEU A 325 -21.01 -11.70 -6.26
N SER A 326 -20.45 -12.87 -6.55
CA SER A 326 -20.40 -14.00 -5.62
C SER A 326 -19.67 -13.67 -4.32
N VAL A 327 -18.50 -13.00 -4.43
CA VAL A 327 -17.71 -12.56 -3.27
C VAL A 327 -18.46 -11.51 -2.46
N GLN A 328 -19.10 -10.53 -3.11
CA GLN A 328 -19.82 -9.45 -2.45
C GLN A 328 -21.08 -9.96 -1.74
N ASN A 329 -21.77 -10.95 -2.33
CA ASN A 329 -22.91 -11.61 -1.69
C ASN A 329 -22.46 -12.41 -0.45
N ALA A 330 -21.37 -13.17 -0.53
CA ALA A 330 -20.82 -13.88 0.62
C ALA A 330 -20.38 -12.93 1.74
N LEU A 331 -19.76 -11.80 1.42
CA LEU A 331 -19.43 -10.75 2.38
C LEU A 331 -20.68 -10.16 3.04
N ALA A 332 -21.73 -9.90 2.27
CA ALA A 332 -23.01 -9.40 2.80
C ALA A 332 -23.68 -10.39 3.75
N GLU A 333 -23.65 -11.69 3.44
CA GLU A 333 -24.13 -12.74 4.34
C GLU A 333 -23.31 -12.82 5.63
N THR A 334 -21.97 -12.80 5.49
CA THR A 334 -21.04 -12.79 6.63
C THR A 334 -21.33 -11.60 7.56
N TRP A 335 -21.51 -10.41 7.00
CA TRP A 335 -21.74 -9.19 7.78
C TRP A 335 -23.11 -9.20 8.49
N ARG A 336 -24.18 -9.64 7.80
CA ARG A 336 -25.50 -9.81 8.43
C ARG A 336 -25.48 -10.81 9.58
N GLY A 337 -24.58 -11.79 9.52
CA GLY A 337 -24.40 -12.77 10.60
C GLY A 337 -23.81 -12.19 11.88
N VAL A 338 -23.09 -11.07 11.81
CA VAL A 338 -22.48 -10.39 12.99
C VAL A 338 -23.21 -9.11 13.39
N ASP A 339 -23.93 -8.45 12.47
CA ASP A 339 -24.78 -7.30 12.75
C ASP A 339 -26.04 -7.29 11.86
N GLU A 340 -27.13 -7.84 12.39
CA GLU A 340 -28.44 -7.89 11.71
C GLU A 340 -29.08 -6.51 11.51
N THR A 341 -28.62 -5.50 12.23
CA THR A 341 -29.19 -4.14 12.18
C THR A 341 -28.52 -3.21 11.19
N CYS A 342 -27.36 -3.59 10.68
CA CYS A 342 -26.64 -2.85 9.68
C CYS A 342 -27.35 -2.89 8.32
N ASP A 343 -27.51 -1.73 7.65
CA ASP A 343 -28.01 -1.69 6.26
C ASP A 343 -26.92 -2.19 5.31
N VAL A 344 -27.03 -3.45 4.92
CA VAL A 344 -26.03 -4.14 4.08
C VAL A 344 -26.45 -4.10 2.62
N ARG A 345 -25.63 -3.51 1.77
CA ARG A 345 -25.85 -3.41 0.32
C ARG A 345 -24.73 -4.05 -0.48
N VAL A 346 -25.12 -4.73 -1.57
CA VAL A 346 -24.21 -5.25 -2.59
C VAL A 346 -24.33 -4.36 -3.81
N LEU A 347 -23.20 -3.77 -4.22
CA LEU A 347 -23.13 -2.79 -5.28
C LEU A 347 -22.18 -3.28 -6.40
N ARG A 348 -22.43 -2.85 -7.64
CA ARG A 348 -21.63 -3.31 -8.78
C ARG A 348 -20.30 -2.60 -8.88
N THR A 349 -20.27 -1.30 -8.61
CA THR A 349 -19.10 -0.47 -8.86
C THR A 349 -18.70 0.33 -7.63
N VAL A 350 -17.46 0.81 -7.63
CA VAL A 350 -16.98 1.74 -6.63
C VAL A 350 -17.73 3.07 -6.72
N GLU A 351 -18.06 3.52 -7.93
CA GLU A 351 -18.85 4.72 -8.18
C GLU A 351 -20.22 4.64 -7.50
N ASP A 352 -20.93 3.50 -7.61
CA ASP A 352 -22.21 3.29 -6.93
C ASP A 352 -22.08 3.39 -5.42
N ALA A 353 -21.01 2.83 -4.86
CA ALA A 353 -20.74 2.88 -3.42
C ALA A 353 -20.48 4.33 -2.94
N VAL A 354 -19.69 5.09 -3.69
CA VAL A 354 -19.40 6.50 -3.39
C VAL A 354 -20.66 7.36 -3.52
N LYS A 355 -21.45 7.20 -4.60
CA LYS A 355 -22.73 7.91 -4.78
C LYS A 355 -23.71 7.62 -3.63
N THR A 356 -23.86 6.34 -3.27
CA THR A 356 -24.76 5.92 -2.17
C THR A 356 -24.30 6.53 -0.84
N ALA A 357 -23.01 6.58 -0.55
CA ALA A 357 -22.50 7.20 0.67
C ALA A 357 -22.77 8.70 0.70
N ARG A 358 -22.62 9.41 -0.44
CA ARG A 358 -22.98 10.84 -0.58
C ARG A 358 -24.47 11.10 -0.38
N GLU A 359 -25.34 10.26 -0.94
CA GLU A 359 -26.80 10.36 -0.78
C GLU A 359 -27.21 10.20 0.69
N ILE A 360 -26.64 9.21 1.39
CA ILE A 360 -26.88 9.03 2.83
C ILE A 360 -26.40 10.25 3.60
N ALA A 361 -25.18 10.73 3.34
CA ALA A 361 -24.64 11.89 4.02
C ALA A 361 -25.51 13.15 3.80
N GLY A 362 -26.07 13.32 2.60
CA GLY A 362 -27.01 14.41 2.28
C GLY A 362 -28.31 14.39 3.09
N GLN A 363 -28.68 13.24 3.66
CA GLN A 363 -29.87 13.10 4.52
C GLN A 363 -29.57 13.37 6.00
N HIS A 364 -28.29 13.46 6.38
CA HIS A 364 -27.83 13.71 7.74
C HIS A 364 -27.31 15.12 7.91
N LYS A 365 -27.48 15.70 9.10
CA LYS A 365 -26.88 17.00 9.46
C LYS A 365 -25.53 16.82 10.16
N ASP A 366 -25.38 15.70 10.86
CA ASP A 366 -24.15 15.36 11.59
C ASP A 366 -23.10 14.78 10.65
N GLU A 367 -21.88 14.70 11.13
CA GLU A 367 -20.75 14.12 10.39
C GLU A 367 -21.02 12.67 10.01
N VAL A 368 -20.76 12.33 8.77
CA VAL A 368 -20.77 10.95 8.24
C VAL A 368 -19.35 10.52 7.98
N MET A 369 -18.97 9.39 8.54
CA MET A 369 -17.63 8.81 8.40
C MET A 369 -17.68 7.56 7.52
N VAL A 370 -16.93 7.53 6.45
CA VAL A 370 -16.79 6.34 5.58
C VAL A 370 -15.42 5.71 5.79
N LEU A 371 -15.37 4.42 6.07
CA LEU A 371 -14.14 3.62 5.96
C LEU A 371 -14.15 2.84 4.65
N ALA A 372 -13.18 3.07 3.79
CA ALA A 372 -12.94 2.27 2.58
C ALA A 372 -11.67 1.45 2.76
N THR A 373 -11.79 0.10 2.77
CA THR A 373 -10.67 -0.81 3.03
C THR A 373 -10.90 -2.22 2.45
N GLY A 374 -9.90 -3.10 2.59
CA GLY A 374 -9.93 -4.49 2.16
C GLY A 374 -9.02 -4.78 0.97
N SER A 375 -8.72 -3.80 0.11
CA SER A 375 -7.83 -4.01 -1.02
C SER A 375 -7.29 -2.69 -1.58
N LEU A 376 -6.04 -2.71 -2.05
CA LEU A 376 -5.46 -1.56 -2.77
C LEU A 376 -6.18 -1.22 -4.06
N HIS A 377 -6.79 -2.22 -4.72
CA HIS A 377 -7.58 -2.00 -5.94
C HIS A 377 -8.87 -1.23 -5.66
N LEU A 378 -9.58 -1.62 -4.58
CA LEU A 378 -10.75 -0.87 -4.12
C LEU A 378 -10.38 0.57 -3.79
N VAL A 379 -9.33 0.75 -3.01
CA VAL A 379 -8.86 2.06 -2.57
C VAL A 379 -8.46 2.95 -3.75
N GLY A 380 -7.74 2.39 -4.73
CA GLY A 380 -7.42 3.10 -5.97
C GLY A 380 -8.67 3.56 -6.73
N GLY A 381 -9.70 2.70 -6.82
CA GLY A 381 -10.99 3.05 -7.42
C GLY A 381 -11.73 4.14 -6.64
N VAL A 382 -11.73 4.08 -5.31
CA VAL A 382 -12.35 5.14 -4.46
C VAL A 382 -11.65 6.49 -4.69
N VAL A 383 -10.31 6.50 -4.64
CA VAL A 383 -9.53 7.73 -4.87
C VAL A 383 -9.81 8.31 -6.25
N GLU A 384 -9.85 7.47 -7.29
CA GLU A 384 -10.17 7.88 -8.67
C GLU A 384 -11.56 8.52 -8.76
N VAL A 385 -12.58 7.90 -8.15
CA VAL A 385 -13.96 8.47 -8.16
C VAL A 385 -14.02 9.78 -7.38
N LEU A 386 -13.28 9.92 -6.29
CA LEU A 386 -13.25 11.15 -5.50
C LEU A 386 -12.54 12.30 -6.23
N GLU A 387 -11.52 11.99 -7.02
CA GLU A 387 -10.73 12.98 -7.78
C GLU A 387 -11.32 13.25 -9.17
N GLY A 388 -11.89 12.25 -9.81
CA GLY A 388 -12.45 12.33 -11.18
C GLY A 388 -13.78 13.09 -11.29
N GLY A 389 -14.43 13.41 -10.19
CA GLY A 389 -15.62 14.26 -10.17
C GLY A 389 -15.38 15.75 -10.49
N ASN A 390 -14.13 16.13 -10.76
CA ASN A 390 -13.70 17.49 -11.12
C ASN A 390 -13.18 17.60 -12.57
N ALA A 391 -13.40 16.59 -13.42
CA ALA A 391 -13.03 16.62 -14.85
C ALA A 391 -14.25 16.82 -15.74
#